data_2ab0560fa781d58b632b517a6be4bad3
#
_entry.id   2ab0560fa781d58b632b517a6be4bad3
#
_cell.length_a   1.000
_cell.length_b   1.000
_cell.length_c   1.000
_cell.angle_alpha   90.00
_cell.angle_beta   90.00
_cell.angle_gamma   90.00
#
_symmetry.space_group_name_H-M   'P 1'
#
loop_
_entity.id
_entity.type
_entity.pdbx_description
1 polymer ?
#
loop_
_entity_poly.entity_id
_entity_poly.type
_entity_poly.pdbx_seq_one_letter_code
_entity_poly.pdbx_strand_id
1 'polypeptide(L)'
;MASKVKQITVWARGVVQDKEGRDIANGLANAAKREGKFTQAFDNYVDLPDRVNVPLRKYARISDEEIEERYEYENEKPEVVIVADATLVKGMNILRGMEKGGILVVNTDRRPEDILKFIPNKDLLKAIVCVDAKGICGEATVDFSGSEGGVDAVGLGAGMAAPILGALVRGTNLVKLENLAAVVKNKEALYKGHEQAVVKTLN
;
A
#
# COMPACT_ATOMS: atom_id res chain seq x y z
N MET A 1 7.05 -15.70 -23.51
CA MET A 1 7.55 -14.57 -22.73
C MET A 1 7.06 -14.80 -21.33
N ALA A 2 7.94 -14.82 -20.31
CA ALA A 2 7.47 -14.95 -18.93
C ALA A 2 6.52 -13.79 -18.61
N SER A 3 5.35 -14.09 -18.05
CA SER A 3 4.39 -13.09 -17.62
C SER A 3 5.04 -12.19 -16.59
N LYS A 4 4.94 -10.89 -16.79
CA LYS A 4 5.55 -9.94 -15.89
C LYS A 4 4.68 -9.79 -14.63
N VAL A 5 5.12 -10.41 -13.54
CA VAL A 5 4.48 -10.26 -12.22
C VAL A 5 4.71 -8.82 -11.74
N LYS A 6 3.64 -8.06 -11.55
CA LYS A 6 3.68 -6.73 -10.94
C LYS A 6 3.85 -6.87 -9.43
N GLN A 7 4.87 -6.23 -8.88
CA GLN A 7 5.22 -6.29 -7.48
C GLN A 7 4.88 -4.97 -6.79
N ILE A 8 4.11 -5.04 -5.72
CA ILE A 8 3.69 -3.89 -4.91
C ILE A 8 4.18 -4.09 -3.48
N THR A 9 4.99 -3.16 -2.97
CA THR A 9 5.51 -3.20 -1.60
C THR A 9 4.85 -2.11 -0.76
N VAL A 10 4.29 -2.48 0.38
CA VAL A 10 3.64 -1.58 1.33
C VAL A 10 4.52 -1.45 2.57
N TRP A 11 4.94 -0.24 2.88
CA TRP A 11 5.64 0.11 4.10
C TRP A 11 4.68 0.65 5.14
N ALA A 12 4.72 0.07 6.33
CA ALA A 12 3.93 0.48 7.49
C ALA A 12 4.84 0.55 8.73
N ARG A 13 4.36 1.14 9.81
CA ARG A 13 5.12 1.27 11.06
C ARG A 13 4.41 0.60 12.22
N GLY A 14 5.07 -0.38 12.81
CA GLY A 14 4.68 -1.01 14.06
C GLY A 14 3.30 -1.65 14.07
N VAL A 15 2.86 -2.03 15.25
CA VAL A 15 1.60 -2.78 15.46
C VAL A 15 0.38 -1.97 15.01
N VAL A 16 0.39 -0.65 15.23
CA VAL A 16 -0.76 0.23 14.95
C VAL A 16 -1.14 0.23 13.47
N GLN A 17 -0.13 0.19 12.57
CA GLN A 17 -0.37 0.22 11.14
C GLN A 17 -0.24 -1.15 10.47
N ASP A 18 0.01 -2.21 11.23
CA ASP A 18 0.15 -3.56 10.68
C ASP A 18 -1.10 -4.00 9.92
N LYS A 19 -2.27 -3.77 10.52
CA LYS A 19 -3.56 -4.05 9.88
C LYS A 19 -3.75 -3.23 8.60
N GLU A 20 -3.48 -1.93 8.64
CA GLU A 20 -3.63 -1.05 7.47
C GLU A 20 -2.74 -1.50 6.31
N GLY A 21 -1.49 -1.87 6.60
CA GLY A 21 -0.58 -2.42 5.60
C GLY A 21 -1.09 -3.73 4.99
N ARG A 22 -1.63 -4.63 5.81
CA ARG A 22 -2.27 -5.88 5.35
C ARG A 22 -3.51 -5.61 4.51
N ASP A 23 -4.37 -4.69 4.96
CA ASP A 23 -5.60 -4.33 4.25
C ASP A 23 -5.29 -3.75 2.87
N ILE A 24 -4.21 -2.96 2.74
CA ILE A 24 -3.76 -2.45 1.43
C ILE A 24 -3.34 -3.62 0.52
N ALA A 25 -2.47 -4.53 0.99
CA ALA A 25 -1.99 -5.64 0.19
C ALA A 25 -3.13 -6.61 -0.21
N ASN A 26 -3.97 -6.99 0.76
CA ASN A 26 -5.10 -7.88 0.53
C ASN A 26 -6.19 -7.22 -0.33
N GLY A 27 -6.46 -5.92 -0.13
CA GLY A 27 -7.42 -5.17 -0.94
C GLY A 27 -7.03 -5.17 -2.41
N LEU A 28 -5.74 -4.94 -2.72
CA LEU A 28 -5.22 -5.02 -4.07
C LEU A 28 -5.34 -6.42 -4.66
N ALA A 29 -4.90 -7.45 -3.92
CA ALA A 29 -4.98 -8.83 -4.36
C ALA A 29 -6.44 -9.26 -4.64
N ASN A 30 -7.36 -8.93 -3.73
CA ASN A 30 -8.77 -9.27 -3.88
C ASN A 30 -9.43 -8.52 -5.05
N ALA A 31 -9.11 -7.24 -5.25
CA ALA A 31 -9.62 -6.47 -6.39
C ALA A 31 -9.10 -7.02 -7.73
N ALA A 32 -7.80 -7.32 -7.81
CA ALA A 32 -7.20 -7.90 -9.01
C ALA A 32 -7.76 -9.32 -9.31
N LYS A 33 -8.02 -10.12 -8.28
CA LYS A 33 -8.68 -11.42 -8.42
C LYS A 33 -10.07 -11.30 -9.02
N ARG A 34 -10.83 -10.25 -8.69
CA ARG A 34 -12.13 -9.95 -9.32
C ARG A 34 -12.00 -9.60 -10.80
N GLU A 35 -10.82 -9.18 -11.25
CA GLU A 35 -10.49 -8.93 -12.67
C GLU A 35 -9.98 -10.18 -13.39
N GLY A 36 -10.05 -11.36 -12.74
CA GLY A 36 -9.57 -12.62 -13.29
C GLY A 36 -8.05 -12.79 -13.26
N LYS A 37 -7.33 -11.95 -12.50
CA LYS A 37 -5.87 -12.03 -12.37
C LYS A 37 -5.44 -13.00 -11.29
N PHE A 38 -4.24 -13.54 -11.44
CA PHE A 38 -3.56 -14.30 -10.41
C PHE A 38 -2.89 -13.35 -9.42
N THR A 39 -3.00 -13.65 -8.13
CA THR A 39 -2.57 -12.74 -7.08
C THR A 39 -1.94 -13.47 -5.90
N GLN A 40 -1.01 -12.79 -5.24
CA GLN A 40 -0.47 -13.18 -3.95
C GLN A 40 -0.46 -11.96 -3.03
N ALA A 41 -0.75 -12.17 -1.74
CA ALA A 41 -0.52 -11.18 -0.69
C ALA A 41 0.16 -11.87 0.49
N PHE A 42 1.26 -11.31 0.99
CA PHE A 42 2.03 -11.89 2.08
C PHE A 42 2.79 -10.81 2.87
N ASP A 43 3.28 -11.20 4.03
CA ASP A 43 3.90 -10.31 4.99
C ASP A 43 5.38 -10.62 5.19
N ASN A 44 6.17 -9.58 5.47
CA ASN A 44 7.41 -9.77 6.18
C ASN A 44 7.06 -9.92 7.67
N TYR A 45 7.26 -11.12 8.20
CA TYR A 45 6.95 -11.44 9.60
C TYR A 45 8.05 -10.90 10.52
N VAL A 46 7.65 -10.17 11.57
CA VAL A 46 8.52 -9.69 12.63
C VAL A 46 7.90 -10.11 13.95
N ASP A 47 8.68 -10.75 14.83
CA ASP A 47 8.20 -11.22 16.13
C ASP A 47 7.90 -10.07 17.10
N LEU A 48 6.93 -10.29 17.99
CA LEU A 48 6.77 -9.48 19.20
C LEU A 48 7.93 -9.81 20.17
N PRO A 49 8.47 -8.82 20.92
CA PRO A 49 7.97 -7.44 21.13
C PRO A 49 8.50 -6.39 20.14
N ASP A 50 9.29 -6.77 19.17
CA ASP A 50 10.05 -5.85 18.30
C ASP A 50 9.17 -5.01 17.37
N ARG A 51 7.86 -5.31 17.31
CA ARG A 51 6.93 -4.67 16.38
C ARG A 51 6.48 -3.26 16.72
N VAL A 52 6.77 -2.73 17.92
CA VAL A 52 6.10 -1.50 18.42
C VAL A 52 6.35 -0.30 17.52
N ASN A 53 7.54 -0.13 16.98
CA ASN A 53 7.88 0.99 16.10
C ASN A 53 8.73 0.62 14.88
N VAL A 54 8.94 -0.68 14.63
CA VAL A 54 9.77 -1.12 13.51
C VAL A 54 9.06 -0.90 12.18
N PRO A 55 9.81 -0.62 11.10
CA PRO A 55 9.27 -0.64 9.76
C PRO A 55 8.83 -2.05 9.37
N LEU A 56 7.59 -2.18 8.92
CA LEU A 56 7.01 -3.42 8.45
C LEU A 56 6.77 -3.35 6.96
N ARG A 57 6.90 -4.48 6.28
CA ARG A 57 6.60 -4.58 4.84
C ARG A 57 5.50 -5.60 4.61
N LYS A 58 4.55 -5.24 3.76
CA LYS A 58 3.52 -6.12 3.22
C LYS A 58 3.65 -6.12 1.71
N TYR A 59 3.28 -7.19 1.09
CA TYR A 59 3.51 -7.41 -0.32
C TYR A 59 2.24 -7.85 -1.02
N ALA A 60 2.03 -7.32 -2.22
CA ALA A 60 1.07 -7.85 -3.17
C ALA A 60 1.79 -8.13 -4.50
N ARG A 61 1.35 -9.19 -5.17
CA ARG A 61 1.79 -9.56 -6.52
C ARG A 61 0.57 -9.79 -7.38
N ILE A 62 0.60 -9.28 -8.59
CA ILE A 62 -0.50 -9.35 -9.56
C ILE A 62 0.07 -9.77 -10.91
N SER A 63 -0.56 -10.77 -11.52
CA SER A 63 -0.15 -11.30 -12.84
C SER A 63 -1.37 -11.68 -13.66
N ASP A 64 -1.24 -11.60 -14.98
CA ASP A 64 -2.24 -12.11 -15.92
C ASP A 64 -2.11 -13.64 -16.12
N GLU A 65 -0.99 -14.23 -15.72
CA GLU A 65 -0.72 -15.67 -15.75
C GLU A 65 -0.46 -16.21 -14.34
N GLU A 66 -0.51 -17.52 -14.15
CA GLU A 66 -0.27 -18.15 -12.85
C GLU A 66 1.11 -17.78 -12.31
N ILE A 67 1.16 -17.38 -11.03
CA ILE A 67 2.40 -17.05 -10.34
C ILE A 67 3.00 -18.36 -9.81
N GLU A 68 4.04 -18.84 -10.47
CA GLU A 68 4.69 -20.12 -10.13
C GLU A 68 5.50 -20.01 -8.83
N GLU A 69 6.14 -18.86 -8.59
CA GLU A 69 6.97 -18.62 -7.41
C GLU A 69 6.10 -18.28 -6.19
N ARG A 70 5.88 -19.27 -5.32
CA ARG A 70 4.98 -19.16 -4.16
C ARG A 70 5.69 -18.91 -2.83
N TYR A 71 7.01 -19.10 -2.77
CA TYR A 71 7.78 -19.12 -1.52
C TYR A 71 8.78 -17.95 -1.45
N GLU A 72 8.35 -16.76 -1.81
CA GLU A 72 9.19 -15.59 -1.70
C GLU A 72 8.94 -14.83 -0.39
N TYR A 73 10.02 -14.32 0.18
CA TYR A 73 9.98 -13.60 1.45
C TYR A 73 9.83 -12.10 1.28
N GLU A 74 10.15 -11.57 0.10
CA GLU A 74 10.01 -10.15 -0.22
C GLU A 74 9.86 -9.92 -1.73
N ASN A 75 9.36 -8.75 -2.10
CA ASN A 75 9.41 -8.28 -3.48
C ASN A 75 10.82 -7.76 -3.79
N GLU A 76 11.45 -8.31 -4.81
CA GLU A 76 12.81 -7.91 -5.22
C GLU A 76 12.81 -6.64 -6.08
N LYS A 77 11.81 -6.49 -6.96
CA LYS A 77 11.71 -5.41 -7.96
C LYS A 77 10.32 -4.75 -7.92
N PRO A 78 10.00 -4.00 -6.89
CA PRO A 78 8.68 -3.36 -6.79
C PRO A 78 8.50 -2.30 -7.89
N GLU A 79 7.39 -2.39 -8.62
CA GLU A 79 6.97 -1.35 -9.56
C GLU A 79 6.18 -0.23 -8.86
N VAL A 80 5.55 -0.58 -7.75
CA VAL A 80 4.83 0.38 -6.90
C VAL A 80 5.23 0.19 -5.45
N VAL A 81 5.53 1.29 -4.81
CA VAL A 81 5.77 1.35 -3.36
C VAL A 81 4.71 2.22 -2.73
N ILE A 82 4.09 1.73 -1.66
CA ILE A 82 3.11 2.45 -0.86
C ILE A 82 3.69 2.65 0.54
N VAL A 83 3.61 3.87 1.05
CA VAL A 83 4.12 4.24 2.37
C VAL A 83 2.96 4.73 3.23
N ALA A 84 2.50 3.90 4.17
CA ALA A 84 1.40 4.23 5.08
C ALA A 84 1.83 5.23 6.17
N ASP A 85 3.13 5.30 6.49
CA ASP A 85 3.71 6.27 7.42
C ASP A 85 4.82 7.08 6.74
N ALA A 86 4.54 8.35 6.43
CA ALA A 86 5.47 9.24 5.76
C ALA A 86 6.79 9.48 6.53
N THR A 87 6.87 9.18 7.82
CA THR A 87 8.12 9.32 8.57
C THR A 87 9.20 8.34 8.11
N LEU A 88 8.79 7.22 7.49
CA LEU A 88 9.72 6.21 6.96
C LEU A 88 10.58 6.72 5.80
N VAL A 89 10.10 7.72 5.03
CA VAL A 89 10.86 8.26 3.90
C VAL A 89 12.17 8.93 4.30
N LYS A 90 12.30 9.34 5.57
CA LYS A 90 13.49 10.05 6.06
C LYS A 90 14.64 9.13 6.47
N GLY A 91 14.37 7.89 6.80
CA GLY A 91 15.37 7.00 7.38
C GLY A 91 15.52 5.65 6.68
N MET A 92 14.65 5.36 5.71
CA MET A 92 14.62 4.06 5.03
C MET A 92 14.81 4.23 3.53
N ASN A 93 15.54 3.29 2.91
CA ASN A 93 15.53 3.18 1.45
C ASN A 93 14.22 2.49 1.01
N ILE A 94 13.12 3.28 1.00
CA ILE A 94 11.79 2.77 0.68
C ILE A 94 11.66 2.26 -0.77
N LEU A 95 12.53 2.72 -1.68
CA LEU A 95 12.56 2.33 -3.09
C LEU A 95 13.55 1.18 -3.36
N ARG A 96 14.00 0.46 -2.34
CA ARG A 96 14.93 -0.67 -2.51
C ARG A 96 14.41 -1.65 -3.56
N GLY A 97 15.24 -1.96 -4.55
CA GLY A 97 14.93 -2.90 -5.64
C GLY A 97 14.10 -2.31 -6.78
N MET A 98 13.55 -1.10 -6.63
CA MET A 98 12.77 -0.45 -7.68
C MET A 98 13.64 -0.13 -8.90
N GLU A 99 13.15 -0.47 -10.07
CA GLU A 99 13.72 -0.06 -11.36
C GLU A 99 13.11 1.29 -11.83
N LYS A 100 13.70 1.90 -12.86
CA LYS A 100 13.18 3.15 -13.44
C LYS A 100 11.73 2.99 -13.92
N GLY A 101 10.93 4.01 -13.68
CA GLY A 101 9.52 4.05 -14.06
C GLY A 101 8.57 3.61 -12.94
N GLY A 102 9.08 3.45 -11.71
CA GLY A 102 8.26 3.12 -10.55
C GLY A 102 7.31 4.23 -10.10
N ILE A 103 6.35 3.87 -9.27
CA ILE A 103 5.38 4.80 -8.67
C ILE A 103 5.48 4.72 -7.15
N LEU A 104 5.49 5.88 -6.51
CA LEU A 104 5.43 6.00 -5.06
C LEU A 104 4.10 6.58 -4.61
N VAL A 105 3.41 5.92 -3.70
CA VAL A 105 2.20 6.43 -3.03
C VAL A 105 2.52 6.68 -1.57
N VAL A 106 2.22 7.87 -1.06
CA VAL A 106 2.54 8.25 0.33
C VAL A 106 1.31 8.79 1.03
N ASN A 107 1.03 8.22 2.21
CA ASN A 107 0.05 8.78 3.13
C ASN A 107 0.66 10.01 3.84
N THR A 108 0.26 11.20 3.44
CA THR A 108 0.77 12.46 3.96
C THR A 108 -0.14 13.63 3.58
N ASP A 109 -0.19 14.64 4.43
CA ASP A 109 -0.78 15.97 4.19
C ASP A 109 0.17 16.92 3.42
N ARG A 110 1.44 16.50 3.21
CA ARG A 110 2.46 17.30 2.54
C ARG A 110 2.38 17.19 1.03
N ARG A 111 2.90 18.21 0.35
CA ARG A 111 3.02 18.21 -1.11
C ARG A 111 4.07 17.19 -1.59
N PRO A 112 3.92 16.64 -2.79
CA PRO A 112 4.90 15.73 -3.39
C PRO A 112 6.34 16.25 -3.36
N GLU A 113 6.54 17.56 -3.62
CA GLU A 113 7.85 18.20 -3.63
C GLU A 113 8.57 18.11 -2.28
N ASP A 114 7.81 18.20 -1.19
CA ASP A 114 8.37 18.17 0.16
C ASP A 114 8.78 16.76 0.57
N ILE A 115 8.06 15.73 0.08
CA ILE A 115 8.43 14.33 0.26
C ILE A 115 9.66 13.95 -0.56
N LEU A 116 9.71 14.38 -1.83
CA LEU A 116 10.83 14.07 -2.74
C LEU A 116 12.20 14.59 -2.26
N LYS A 117 12.24 15.59 -1.38
CA LYS A 117 13.49 16.08 -0.77
C LYS A 117 14.19 15.01 0.09
N PHE A 118 13.44 14.04 0.62
CA PHE A 118 13.94 12.98 1.49
C PHE A 118 14.24 11.66 0.75
N ILE A 119 14.00 11.60 -0.56
CA ILE A 119 14.17 10.39 -1.37
C ILE A 119 15.42 10.55 -2.27
N PRO A 120 16.57 9.95 -1.90
CA PRO A 120 17.82 10.13 -2.65
C PRO A 120 17.74 9.60 -4.08
N ASN A 121 17.04 8.49 -4.27
CA ASN A 121 16.90 7.78 -5.56
C ASN A 121 15.57 8.07 -6.26
N LYS A 122 15.07 9.31 -6.13
CA LYS A 122 13.81 9.76 -6.74
C LYS A 122 13.79 9.71 -8.27
N ASP A 123 14.95 9.64 -8.91
CA ASP A 123 15.11 9.47 -10.36
C ASP A 123 14.61 8.12 -10.89
N LEU A 124 14.36 7.15 -9.99
CA LEU A 124 13.70 5.89 -10.32
C LEU A 124 12.18 6.06 -10.51
N LEU A 125 11.61 7.14 -9.98
CA LEU A 125 10.17 7.36 -10.00
C LEU A 125 9.72 8.04 -11.29
N LYS A 126 8.64 7.53 -11.91
CA LYS A 126 7.89 8.26 -12.94
C LYS A 126 6.78 9.12 -12.35
N ALA A 127 6.29 8.79 -11.15
CA ALA A 127 5.27 9.56 -10.46
C ALA A 127 5.30 9.34 -8.94
N ILE A 128 4.87 10.35 -8.21
CA ILE A 128 4.54 10.29 -6.80
C ILE A 128 3.08 10.70 -6.60
N VAL A 129 2.38 9.99 -5.71
CA VAL A 129 1.00 10.22 -5.31
C VAL A 129 0.96 10.48 -3.81
N CYS A 130 0.40 11.60 -3.40
CA CYS A 130 0.22 11.93 -1.99
C CYS A 130 -1.27 12.00 -1.65
N VAL A 131 -1.65 11.45 -0.49
CA VAL A 131 -3.02 11.50 0.03
C VAL A 131 -2.99 11.63 1.55
N ASP A 132 -3.82 12.49 2.11
CA ASP A 132 -4.01 12.60 3.55
C ASP A 132 -5.10 11.61 4.00
N ALA A 133 -4.72 10.34 4.09
CA ALA A 133 -5.64 9.29 4.54
C ALA A 133 -6.08 9.49 6.00
N LYS A 134 -5.20 10.05 6.84
CA LYS A 134 -5.50 10.39 8.22
C LYS A 134 -6.55 11.49 8.30
N GLY A 135 -6.42 12.54 7.51
CA GLY A 135 -7.43 13.61 7.42
C GLY A 135 -8.79 13.11 6.91
N ILE A 136 -8.80 12.09 6.05
CA ILE A 136 -10.04 11.49 5.50
C ILE A 136 -10.74 10.58 6.53
N CYS A 137 -9.99 9.74 7.26
CA CYS A 137 -10.55 8.67 8.13
C CYS A 137 -10.32 8.89 9.63
N GLY A 138 -9.54 9.90 10.04
CA GLY A 138 -9.00 9.99 11.40
C GLY A 138 -7.78 9.08 11.60
N GLU A 139 -7.24 9.07 12.82
CA GLU A 139 -6.13 8.17 13.17
C GLU A 139 -6.59 6.72 13.21
N ALA A 140 -5.69 5.82 12.77
CA ALA A 140 -5.91 4.40 13.01
C ALA A 140 -5.90 4.16 14.52
N THR A 141 -7.03 3.74 15.06
CA THR A 141 -7.13 3.31 16.46
C THR A 141 -7.01 1.81 16.52
N VAL A 142 -6.05 1.31 17.29
CA VAL A 142 -6.02 -0.11 17.67
C VAL A 142 -6.95 -0.26 18.86
N ASP A 143 -8.08 -0.89 18.64
CA ASP A 143 -8.96 -1.27 19.73
C ASP A 143 -8.41 -2.55 20.39
N PHE A 144 -7.81 -2.40 21.55
CA PHE A 144 -7.36 -3.51 22.39
C PHE A 144 -8.45 -4.01 23.35
N SER A 145 -9.67 -3.45 23.28
CA SER A 145 -10.77 -3.91 24.11
C SER A 145 -11.19 -5.30 23.62
N GLY A 146 -10.58 -6.31 24.20
CA GLY A 146 -10.75 -7.76 24.14
C GLY A 146 -12.06 -8.36 23.62
N SER A 147 -12.59 -7.86 22.52
CA SER A 147 -13.64 -8.54 21.79
C SER A 147 -13.04 -9.80 21.16
N GLU A 148 -13.58 -10.95 21.44
CA GLU A 148 -13.19 -12.27 20.92
C GLU A 148 -13.19 -12.35 19.38
N GLY A 149 -13.44 -11.24 18.69
CA GLY A 149 -13.52 -11.13 17.23
C GLY A 149 -12.23 -10.80 16.50
N GLY A 150 -11.11 -10.59 17.18
CA GLY A 150 -9.81 -10.31 16.55
C GLY A 150 -9.80 -9.06 15.63
N VAL A 151 -8.64 -8.78 15.05
CA VAL A 151 -8.40 -7.66 14.11
C VAL A 151 -9.30 -7.73 12.85
N ASP A 152 -9.81 -8.91 12.53
CA ASP A 152 -10.66 -9.15 11.36
C ASP A 152 -12.12 -8.68 11.54
N ALA A 153 -12.56 -8.43 12.79
CA ALA A 153 -13.94 -7.99 13.08
C ALA A 153 -14.27 -6.61 12.50
N VAL A 154 -13.28 -5.77 12.27
CA VAL A 154 -13.48 -4.41 11.72
C VAL A 154 -13.67 -4.43 10.20
N GLY A 155 -13.26 -5.49 9.52
CA GLY A 155 -13.35 -5.67 8.08
C GLY A 155 -12.23 -4.98 7.29
N LEU A 156 -12.00 -5.48 6.09
CA LEU A 156 -10.95 -5.02 5.18
C LEU A 156 -11.25 -3.58 4.73
N GLY A 157 -10.24 -2.70 4.82
CA GLY A 157 -10.33 -1.32 4.36
C GLY A 157 -11.35 -0.47 5.13
N ALA A 158 -11.55 -0.74 6.42
CA ALA A 158 -12.39 0.08 7.28
C ALA A 158 -11.71 1.40 7.69
N GLY A 159 -10.36 1.42 7.74
CA GLY A 159 -9.54 2.55 8.13
C GLY A 159 -8.82 3.24 6.97
N MET A 160 -7.56 3.66 7.21
CA MET A 160 -6.73 4.43 6.27
C MET A 160 -6.36 3.66 5.00
N ALA A 161 -6.45 2.33 5.00
CA ALA A 161 -6.19 1.53 3.81
C ALA A 161 -7.11 1.91 2.64
N ALA A 162 -8.38 2.24 2.91
CA ALA A 162 -9.34 2.60 1.86
C ALA A 162 -8.92 3.85 1.06
N PRO A 163 -8.66 5.03 1.68
CA PRO A 163 -8.23 6.20 0.92
C PRO A 163 -6.85 6.04 0.27
N ILE A 164 -5.93 5.27 0.87
CA ILE A 164 -4.64 4.96 0.25
C ILE A 164 -4.84 4.13 -1.01
N LEU A 165 -5.73 3.13 -0.99
CA LEU A 165 -6.08 2.34 -2.17
C LEU A 165 -6.76 3.21 -3.26
N GLY A 166 -7.60 4.16 -2.87
CA GLY A 166 -8.19 5.13 -3.79
C GLY A 166 -7.13 5.98 -4.48
N ALA A 167 -6.18 6.51 -3.71
CA ALA A 167 -5.05 7.27 -4.24
C ALA A 167 -4.15 6.45 -5.17
N LEU A 168 -3.92 5.18 -4.83
CA LEU A 168 -3.17 4.25 -5.67
C LEU A 168 -3.79 4.13 -7.06
N VAL A 169 -5.11 3.94 -7.15
CA VAL A 169 -5.81 3.86 -8.45
C VAL A 169 -5.70 5.17 -9.21
N ARG A 170 -5.75 6.31 -8.54
CA ARG A 170 -5.56 7.62 -9.15
C ARG A 170 -4.21 7.75 -9.86
N GLY A 171 -3.17 7.16 -9.29
CA GLY A 171 -1.80 7.20 -9.84
C GLY A 171 -1.41 6.02 -10.70
N THR A 172 -2.23 4.96 -10.74
CA THR A 172 -1.90 3.69 -11.41
C THR A 172 -3.11 3.10 -12.13
N ASN A 173 -2.86 2.15 -13.02
CA ASN A 173 -3.90 1.34 -13.65
C ASN A 173 -3.80 -0.14 -13.21
N LEU A 174 -3.40 -0.39 -11.95
CA LEU A 174 -3.19 -1.76 -11.45
C LEU A 174 -4.51 -2.54 -11.35
N VAL A 175 -5.54 -1.89 -10.83
CA VAL A 175 -6.89 -2.44 -10.66
C VAL A 175 -7.93 -1.34 -10.90
N LYS A 176 -9.18 -1.74 -11.17
CA LYS A 176 -10.30 -0.81 -11.32
C LYS A 176 -10.83 -0.36 -9.96
N LEU A 177 -11.23 0.91 -9.86
CA LEU A 177 -11.75 1.49 -8.61
C LEU A 177 -13.01 0.76 -8.11
N GLU A 178 -13.88 0.32 -9.03
CA GLU A 178 -15.11 -0.40 -8.71
C GLU A 178 -14.82 -1.76 -8.06
N ASN A 179 -13.74 -2.43 -8.47
CA ASN A 179 -13.35 -3.70 -7.88
C ASN A 179 -12.77 -3.53 -6.47
N LEU A 180 -12.07 -2.42 -6.21
CA LEU A 180 -11.69 -2.04 -4.85
C LEU A 180 -12.91 -1.70 -4.00
N ALA A 181 -13.86 -0.91 -4.53
CA ALA A 181 -15.09 -0.58 -3.82
C ALA A 181 -15.95 -1.81 -3.47
N ALA A 182 -15.79 -2.90 -4.22
CA ALA A 182 -16.48 -4.16 -3.93
C ALA A 182 -15.83 -4.98 -2.80
N VAL A 183 -14.59 -4.69 -2.43
CA VAL A 183 -13.84 -5.45 -1.41
C VAL A 183 -13.54 -4.65 -0.14
N VAL A 184 -13.49 -3.31 -0.19
CA VAL A 184 -13.28 -2.48 0.99
C VAL A 184 -14.57 -2.12 1.68
N LYS A 185 -14.53 -2.02 3.01
CA LYS A 185 -15.69 -1.66 3.82
C LYS A 185 -16.03 -0.18 3.71
N ASN A 186 -15.04 0.70 3.80
CA ASN A 186 -15.22 2.15 3.75
C ASN A 186 -15.10 2.67 2.31
N LYS A 187 -16.19 2.53 1.54
CA LYS A 187 -16.23 2.97 0.14
C LYS A 187 -16.13 4.49 0.01
N GLU A 188 -16.73 5.25 0.95
CA GLU A 188 -16.69 6.70 0.93
C GLU A 188 -15.25 7.21 1.04
N ALA A 189 -14.47 6.67 1.99
CA ALA A 189 -13.07 7.00 2.14
C ALA A 189 -12.23 6.58 0.92
N LEU A 190 -12.54 5.45 0.28
CA LEU A 190 -11.90 5.03 -0.98
C LEU A 190 -12.08 6.08 -2.07
N TYR A 191 -13.32 6.54 -2.30
CA TYR A 191 -13.62 7.54 -3.33
C TYR A 191 -13.01 8.91 -2.98
N LYS A 192 -13.08 9.34 -1.72
CA LYS A 192 -12.41 10.57 -1.25
C LYS A 192 -10.90 10.49 -1.49
N GLY A 193 -10.27 9.37 -1.16
CA GLY A 193 -8.85 9.15 -1.40
C GLY A 193 -8.48 9.23 -2.88
N HIS A 194 -9.32 8.68 -3.76
CA HIS A 194 -9.14 8.80 -5.21
C HIS A 194 -9.26 10.25 -5.70
N GLU A 195 -10.26 11.00 -5.23
CA GLU A 195 -10.52 12.38 -5.67
C GLU A 195 -9.48 13.38 -5.14
N GLN A 196 -9.09 13.24 -3.86
CA GLN A 196 -8.21 14.18 -3.18
C GLN A 196 -6.72 13.89 -3.37
N ALA A 197 -6.36 12.73 -3.95
CA ALA A 197 -4.98 12.39 -4.19
C ALA A 197 -4.30 13.38 -5.14
N VAL A 198 -3.13 13.86 -4.73
CA VAL A 198 -2.27 14.75 -5.52
C VAL A 198 -1.25 13.90 -6.26
N VAL A 199 -1.34 13.89 -7.58
CA VAL A 199 -0.41 13.15 -8.45
C VAL A 199 0.58 14.11 -9.07
N LYS A 200 1.88 13.82 -8.93
CA LYS A 200 2.96 14.51 -9.62
C LYS A 200 3.75 13.53 -10.49
N THR A 201 3.72 13.77 -11.79
CA THR A 201 4.59 13.06 -12.74
C THR A 201 6.00 13.61 -12.67
N LEU A 202 6.99 12.75 -12.74
CA LEU A 202 8.42 13.05 -12.75
C LEU A 202 9.00 12.66 -14.11
N ASN A 203 9.77 13.55 -14.69
CA ASN A 203 10.42 13.34 -16.00
C ASN A 203 11.76 12.64 -15.84
#